data_da81daa764bad99bcca68b18eefd8b6e
#
_entry.id   da81daa764bad99bcca68b18eefd8b6e
#
_cell.length_a   1.000
_cell.length_b   1.000
_cell.length_c   1.000
_cell.angle_alpha   90.00
_cell.angle_beta   90.00
_cell.angle_gamma   90.00
#
_symmetry.space_group_name_H-M   'P 1'
#
loop_
_entity.id
_entity.type
_entity.pdbx_description
1 polymer ?
#
loop_
_entity_poly.entity_id
_entity_poly.type
_entity_poly.pdbx_seq_one_letter_code
_entity_poly.pdbx_strand_id
1 'polypeptide(L)'
;MSNKMDRPLVTVDGRTLMDRPLEPPNFVVDTLISQGLHILAGSPKVGKSWLALWLAVTVAKGEPVWGMSVKQGTTLYLCLEDSVLRIQNRLFEITEDAPDSVHFCTECAPIGQGLEEQVEGFLVAHPDTVLVLVDTLQMVRPVHDATYANDYRDLSVLKRLADKHGIAILLIHHLRKETADDVFNRISGTTAISGAVDSSFTLVEDRRGSGKAKLSCIGRDIEYRELSLERNVENVWEMVADSRTQPELLGDRITYLVSELMRDRTKFIGTPTELSEKIDPVGMERISPKKVSRLILQNLDALCFYAERQQKRQTVQLHCLPNPRTRFKVPLSCLLYTSDAADD
;
A
#
# COMPACT_ATOMS: atom_id res chain seq x y z
N MET A 1 -7.81 -17.32 -41.96
CA MET A 1 -6.62 -16.48 -41.87
C MET A 1 -7.06 -15.14 -41.31
N SER A 2 -6.91 -14.92 -40.01
CA SER A 2 -7.34 -13.69 -39.31
C SER A 2 -6.33 -12.60 -39.60
N ASN A 3 -6.78 -11.54 -40.24
CA ASN A 3 -6.00 -10.34 -40.51
C ASN A 3 -5.63 -9.70 -39.18
N LYS A 4 -4.38 -9.91 -38.70
CA LYS A 4 -3.79 -9.09 -37.60
C LYS A 4 -3.76 -7.67 -38.16
N MET A 5 -4.72 -6.86 -37.77
CA MET A 5 -4.63 -5.42 -38.02
C MET A 5 -3.38 -4.91 -37.34
N ASP A 6 -2.45 -4.43 -38.16
CA ASP A 6 -1.25 -3.72 -37.77
C ASP A 6 -1.70 -2.42 -37.10
N ARG A 7 -1.93 -2.46 -35.78
CA ARG A 7 -2.19 -1.24 -35.00
C ARG A 7 -0.84 -0.61 -34.72
N PRO A 8 -0.57 0.59 -35.26
CA PRO A 8 0.68 1.28 -34.99
C PRO A 8 0.81 1.56 -33.49
N LEU A 9 2.05 1.57 -32.99
CA LEU A 9 2.33 1.98 -31.63
C LEU A 9 1.91 3.44 -31.43
N VAL A 10 1.12 3.70 -30.40
CA VAL A 10 0.82 5.06 -29.95
C VAL A 10 1.99 5.52 -29.09
N THR A 11 2.75 6.49 -29.60
CA THR A 11 3.93 7.01 -28.89
C THR A 11 3.78 8.49 -28.60
N VAL A 12 4.45 8.96 -27.55
CA VAL A 12 4.65 10.36 -27.25
C VAL A 12 6.14 10.56 -27.00
N ASP A 13 6.74 11.61 -27.58
CA ASP A 13 8.13 11.93 -27.34
C ASP A 13 8.34 12.55 -25.93
N GLY A 14 9.59 12.47 -25.44
CA GLY A 14 9.90 12.90 -24.07
C GLY A 14 9.64 14.39 -23.81
N ARG A 15 9.86 15.26 -24.79
CA ARG A 15 9.59 16.71 -24.65
C ARG A 15 8.09 16.94 -24.50
N THR A 16 7.28 16.41 -25.41
CA THR A 16 5.82 16.50 -25.36
C THR A 16 5.26 15.95 -24.04
N LEU A 17 5.84 14.85 -23.52
CA LEU A 17 5.44 14.30 -22.24
C LEU A 17 5.78 15.22 -21.06
N MET A 18 6.95 15.87 -21.09
CA MET A 18 7.36 16.82 -20.05
C MET A 18 6.52 18.10 -20.05
N ASP A 19 6.07 18.54 -21.22
CA ASP A 19 5.26 19.77 -21.37
C ASP A 19 3.78 19.54 -21.01
N ARG A 20 3.34 18.28 -20.87
CA ARG A 20 1.95 17.98 -20.44
C ARG A 20 1.77 18.28 -18.94
N PRO A 21 0.64 18.88 -18.56
CA PRO A 21 0.28 18.98 -17.14
C PRO A 21 0.24 17.57 -16.53
N LEU A 22 0.93 17.37 -15.42
CA LEU A 22 0.84 16.13 -14.65
C LEU A 22 -0.51 16.09 -13.94
N GLU A 23 -1.33 15.13 -14.29
CA GLU A 23 -2.50 14.81 -13.49
C GLU A 23 -2.03 13.96 -12.28
N PRO A 24 -2.33 14.39 -11.05
CA PRO A 24 -1.99 13.57 -9.88
C PRO A 24 -2.75 12.24 -9.94
N PRO A 25 -2.21 11.16 -9.35
CA PRO A 25 -2.94 9.91 -9.23
C PRO A 25 -4.30 10.14 -8.58
N ASN A 26 -5.34 9.58 -9.20
CA ASN A 26 -6.68 9.64 -8.61
C ASN A 26 -6.78 8.65 -7.46
N PHE A 27 -6.92 9.12 -6.24
CA PHE A 27 -7.12 8.30 -5.07
C PHE A 27 -8.60 8.10 -4.76
N VAL A 28 -8.98 6.87 -4.41
CA VAL A 28 -10.27 6.54 -3.78
C VAL A 28 -10.19 6.83 -2.28
N VAL A 29 -9.08 6.44 -1.65
CA VAL A 29 -8.70 6.86 -0.29
C VAL A 29 -7.35 7.55 -0.42
N ASP A 30 -7.30 8.83 -0.10
CA ASP A 30 -6.12 9.68 -0.31
C ASP A 30 -4.87 9.05 0.30
N THR A 31 -3.77 9.06 -0.46
CA THR A 31 -2.46 8.50 -0.08
C THR A 31 -2.47 7.01 0.31
N LEU A 32 -3.59 6.27 0.15
CA LEU A 32 -3.70 4.87 0.53
C LEU A 32 -4.19 3.97 -0.63
N ILE A 33 -5.31 4.27 -1.25
CA ILE A 33 -5.88 3.48 -2.34
C ILE A 33 -6.07 4.36 -3.57
N SER A 34 -5.18 4.21 -4.56
CA SER A 34 -5.31 4.87 -5.87
C SER A 34 -6.28 4.10 -6.78
N GLN A 35 -6.59 4.66 -7.96
CA GLN A 35 -7.16 3.86 -9.05
C GLN A 35 -6.20 2.73 -9.41
N GLY A 36 -6.74 1.58 -9.82
CA GLY A 36 -5.95 0.43 -10.22
C GLY A 36 -6.30 -0.85 -9.47
N LEU A 37 -5.39 -1.81 -9.51
CA LEU A 37 -5.55 -3.12 -8.89
C LEU A 37 -4.72 -3.22 -7.62
N HIS A 38 -5.36 -3.59 -6.51
CA HIS A 38 -4.74 -3.69 -5.19
C HIS A 38 -5.00 -5.04 -4.56
N ILE A 39 -4.14 -5.45 -3.62
CA ILE A 39 -4.32 -6.69 -2.86
C ILE A 39 -4.21 -6.42 -1.36
N LEU A 40 -5.16 -6.92 -0.59
CA LEU A 40 -5.14 -6.97 0.87
C LEU A 40 -4.98 -8.42 1.33
N ALA A 41 -3.78 -8.77 1.76
CA ALA A 41 -3.47 -10.11 2.23
C ALA A 41 -3.38 -10.15 3.77
N GLY A 42 -3.76 -11.27 4.35
CA GLY A 42 -3.67 -11.47 5.81
C GLY A 42 -4.00 -12.91 6.19
N SER A 43 -3.63 -13.31 7.40
CA SER A 43 -3.94 -14.62 7.93
C SER A 43 -5.46 -14.88 7.96
N PRO A 44 -5.91 -16.14 7.90
CA PRO A 44 -7.33 -16.46 8.11
C PRO A 44 -7.83 -15.90 9.44
N LYS A 45 -9.04 -15.31 9.43
CA LYS A 45 -9.73 -14.76 10.62
C LYS A 45 -9.07 -13.53 11.26
N VAL A 46 -8.10 -12.87 10.60
CA VAL A 46 -7.50 -11.61 11.09
C VAL A 46 -8.43 -10.41 10.98
N GLY A 47 -9.58 -10.52 10.31
CA GLY A 47 -10.54 -9.42 10.18
C GLY A 47 -10.48 -8.66 8.84
N LYS A 48 -9.91 -9.26 7.77
CA LYS A 48 -9.87 -8.66 6.42
C LYS A 48 -11.25 -8.30 5.88
N SER A 49 -12.21 -9.23 5.98
CA SER A 49 -13.59 -9.01 5.50
C SER A 49 -14.32 -7.91 6.29
N TRP A 50 -14.00 -7.74 7.59
CA TRP A 50 -14.48 -6.61 8.38
C TRP A 50 -13.92 -5.28 7.88
N LEU A 51 -12.61 -5.25 7.62
CA LEU A 51 -11.95 -4.07 7.04
C LEU A 51 -12.51 -3.74 5.65
N ALA A 52 -12.71 -4.76 4.80
CA ALA A 52 -13.26 -4.58 3.45
C ALA A 52 -14.69 -4.05 3.50
N LEU A 53 -15.55 -4.59 4.36
CA LEU A 53 -16.93 -4.15 4.53
C LEU A 53 -17.00 -2.71 5.04
N TRP A 54 -16.21 -2.38 6.06
CA TRP A 54 -16.13 -1.03 6.60
C TRP A 54 -15.63 -0.04 5.54
N LEU A 55 -14.59 -0.38 4.76
CA LEU A 55 -14.11 0.46 3.65
C LEU A 55 -15.19 0.71 2.60
N ALA A 56 -15.94 -0.34 2.21
CA ALA A 56 -17.02 -0.20 1.24
C ALA A 56 -18.07 0.81 1.70
N VAL A 57 -18.50 0.70 2.96
CA VAL A 57 -19.51 1.61 3.56
C VAL A 57 -18.95 3.03 3.70
N THR A 58 -17.74 3.19 4.24
CA THR A 58 -17.12 4.48 4.51
C THR A 58 -16.87 5.27 3.22
N VAL A 59 -16.38 4.59 2.15
CA VAL A 59 -16.18 5.22 0.84
C VAL A 59 -17.52 5.62 0.21
N ALA A 60 -18.53 4.79 0.29
CA ALA A 60 -19.86 5.10 -0.25
C ALA A 60 -20.52 6.28 0.49
N LYS A 61 -20.31 6.41 1.78
CA LYS A 61 -20.77 7.57 2.58
C LYS A 61 -19.96 8.84 2.30
N GLY A 62 -18.74 8.74 1.78
CA GLY A 62 -17.82 9.86 1.65
C GLY A 62 -17.17 10.26 2.97
N GLU A 63 -17.19 9.39 3.96
CA GLU A 63 -16.58 9.60 5.26
C GLU A 63 -15.06 9.34 5.21
N PRO A 64 -14.23 10.07 5.97
CA PRO A 64 -12.79 9.85 5.97
C PRO A 64 -12.41 8.45 6.47
N VAL A 65 -11.52 7.78 5.74
CA VAL A 65 -10.88 6.53 6.18
C VAL A 65 -9.66 6.88 7.03
N TRP A 66 -9.72 6.65 8.33
CA TRP A 66 -8.64 7.00 9.28
C TRP A 66 -8.13 8.44 9.15
N GLY A 67 -9.04 9.39 8.91
CA GLY A 67 -8.71 10.81 8.71
C GLY A 67 -8.21 11.17 7.31
N MET A 68 -8.04 10.18 6.42
CA MET A 68 -7.72 10.40 5.01
C MET A 68 -9.00 10.68 4.23
N SER A 69 -8.99 11.70 3.37
CA SER A 69 -10.13 12.03 2.52
C SER A 69 -10.44 10.90 1.54
N VAL A 70 -11.69 10.76 1.17
CA VAL A 70 -12.14 9.75 0.20
C VAL A 70 -12.83 10.41 -0.98
N LYS A 71 -12.73 9.76 -2.14
CA LYS A 71 -13.58 10.03 -3.29
C LYS A 71 -14.87 9.27 -3.08
N GLN A 72 -15.95 10.00 -2.69
CA GLN A 72 -17.27 9.38 -2.56
C GLN A 72 -17.78 8.82 -3.89
N GLY A 73 -18.41 7.66 -3.86
CA GLY A 73 -19.05 7.05 -5.01
C GLY A 73 -19.61 5.67 -4.67
N THR A 74 -20.24 5.05 -5.65
CA THR A 74 -20.80 3.70 -5.52
C THR A 74 -19.69 2.68 -5.29
N THR A 75 -19.92 1.72 -4.38
CA THR A 75 -19.03 0.59 -4.09
C THR A 75 -19.72 -0.74 -4.35
N LEU A 76 -18.98 -1.67 -4.95
CA LEU A 76 -19.41 -3.04 -5.17
C LEU A 76 -18.55 -4.00 -4.36
N TYR A 77 -19.19 -4.80 -3.48
CA TYR A 77 -18.49 -5.80 -2.69
C TYR A 77 -18.94 -7.21 -3.07
N LEU A 78 -18.07 -7.95 -3.74
CA LEU A 78 -18.25 -9.38 -4.04
C LEU A 78 -17.88 -10.21 -2.82
N CYS A 79 -18.87 -10.55 -1.98
CA CYS A 79 -18.74 -11.27 -0.71
C CYS A 79 -18.89 -12.78 -0.92
N LEU A 80 -17.98 -13.42 -1.63
CA LEU A 80 -18.19 -14.77 -2.20
C LEU A 80 -18.00 -15.91 -1.20
N GLU A 81 -17.46 -15.63 0.00
CA GLU A 81 -17.34 -16.59 1.10
C GLU A 81 -18.45 -16.41 2.15
N ASP A 82 -19.31 -15.41 2.00
CA ASP A 82 -20.29 -15.03 3.00
C ASP A 82 -21.74 -15.25 2.49
N SER A 83 -22.66 -15.52 3.41
CA SER A 83 -24.10 -15.49 3.13
C SER A 83 -24.66 -14.09 3.32
N VAL A 84 -25.76 -13.77 2.62
CA VAL A 84 -26.48 -12.49 2.78
C VAL A 84 -26.81 -12.18 4.24
N LEU A 85 -27.24 -13.19 5.02
CA LEU A 85 -27.51 -13.04 6.46
C LEU A 85 -26.26 -12.63 7.24
N ARG A 86 -25.07 -13.18 6.91
CA ARG A 86 -23.84 -12.82 7.60
C ARG A 86 -23.39 -11.40 7.25
N ILE A 87 -23.55 -10.99 6.00
CA ILE A 87 -23.27 -9.62 5.56
C ILE A 87 -24.20 -8.65 6.30
N GLN A 88 -25.49 -8.93 6.35
CA GLN A 88 -26.48 -8.12 7.07
C GLN A 88 -26.13 -7.97 8.56
N ASN A 89 -25.80 -9.07 9.25
CA ASN A 89 -25.41 -9.02 10.65
C ASN A 89 -24.17 -8.14 10.87
N ARG A 90 -23.16 -8.26 10.00
CA ARG A 90 -21.95 -7.41 10.07
C ARG A 90 -22.24 -5.95 9.77
N LEU A 91 -23.16 -5.65 8.85
CA LEU A 91 -23.58 -4.27 8.58
C LEU A 91 -24.19 -3.63 9.83
N PHE A 92 -25.08 -4.33 10.53
CA PHE A 92 -25.67 -3.83 11.78
C PHE A 92 -24.64 -3.58 12.89
N GLU A 93 -23.48 -4.28 12.86
CA GLU A 93 -22.42 -4.04 13.83
C GLU A 93 -21.62 -2.78 13.49
N ILE A 94 -21.41 -2.45 12.20
CA ILE A 94 -20.51 -1.36 11.77
C ILE A 94 -21.22 -0.06 11.45
N THR A 95 -22.54 -0.07 11.21
CA THR A 95 -23.27 1.15 10.87
C THR A 95 -24.76 1.02 11.20
N GLU A 96 -25.36 2.13 11.65
CA GLU A 96 -26.81 2.24 11.81
C GLU A 96 -27.52 2.57 10.50
N ASP A 97 -26.80 3.15 9.53
CA ASP A 97 -27.34 3.61 8.26
C ASP A 97 -26.37 3.25 7.12
N ALA A 98 -26.74 2.24 6.33
CA ALA A 98 -26.00 1.84 5.13
C ALA A 98 -26.55 2.58 3.91
N PRO A 99 -25.69 3.27 3.12
CA PRO A 99 -26.16 4.02 1.95
C PRO A 99 -26.56 3.08 0.81
N ASP A 100 -27.50 3.51 -0.04
CA ASP A 100 -27.95 2.78 -1.24
C ASP A 100 -26.83 2.58 -2.27
N SER A 101 -25.75 3.35 -2.17
CA SER A 101 -24.57 3.25 -3.04
C SER A 101 -23.59 2.14 -2.64
N VAL A 102 -23.89 1.33 -1.61
CA VAL A 102 -23.14 0.10 -1.31
C VAL A 102 -23.89 -1.11 -1.83
N HIS A 103 -23.29 -1.86 -2.73
CA HIS A 103 -23.88 -3.04 -3.34
C HIS A 103 -23.12 -4.30 -2.94
N PHE A 104 -23.84 -5.38 -2.66
CA PHE A 104 -23.31 -6.68 -2.28
C PHE A 104 -23.69 -7.75 -3.29
N CYS A 105 -22.75 -8.65 -3.58
CA CYS A 105 -22.97 -9.80 -4.44
C CYS A 105 -22.30 -11.03 -3.81
N THR A 106 -23.04 -12.15 -3.72
CA THR A 106 -22.54 -13.39 -3.13
C THR A 106 -22.22 -14.46 -4.14
N GLU A 107 -22.52 -14.23 -5.43
CA GLU A 107 -22.25 -15.15 -6.51
C GLU A 107 -21.83 -14.38 -7.77
N CYS A 108 -20.76 -14.81 -8.42
CA CYS A 108 -20.33 -14.28 -9.70
C CYS A 108 -19.61 -15.35 -10.55
N ALA A 109 -19.45 -15.07 -11.83
CA ALA A 109 -18.65 -15.90 -12.72
C ALA A 109 -17.15 -15.79 -12.41
N PRO A 110 -16.33 -16.80 -12.78
CA PRO A 110 -14.87 -16.71 -12.65
C PRO A 110 -14.26 -15.70 -13.64
N ILE A 111 -13.03 -15.26 -13.35
CA ILE A 111 -12.20 -14.42 -14.24
C ILE A 111 -12.05 -15.09 -15.61
N GLY A 112 -12.27 -14.33 -16.68
CA GLY A 112 -12.21 -14.82 -18.06
C GLY A 112 -13.37 -15.76 -18.44
N GLN A 113 -14.38 -15.90 -17.59
CA GLN A 113 -15.56 -16.72 -17.82
C GLN A 113 -16.87 -15.96 -17.51
N GLY A 114 -16.84 -14.63 -17.54
CA GLY A 114 -18.02 -13.78 -17.39
C GLY A 114 -17.94 -12.76 -16.25
N LEU A 115 -16.95 -12.80 -15.37
CA LEU A 115 -16.81 -11.83 -14.27
C LEU A 115 -16.67 -10.40 -14.81
N GLU A 116 -15.85 -10.23 -15.84
CA GLU A 116 -15.57 -8.92 -16.44
C GLU A 116 -16.84 -8.29 -16.99
N GLU A 117 -17.62 -9.07 -17.74
CA GLU A 117 -18.89 -8.64 -18.32
C GLU A 117 -19.92 -8.31 -17.22
N GLN A 118 -19.95 -9.07 -16.14
CA GLN A 118 -20.83 -8.81 -14.99
C GLN A 118 -20.44 -7.50 -14.30
N VAL A 119 -19.16 -7.28 -14.06
CA VAL A 119 -18.66 -6.03 -13.44
C VAL A 119 -18.88 -4.86 -14.39
N GLU A 120 -18.58 -4.99 -15.69
CA GLU A 120 -18.85 -3.93 -16.69
C GLU A 120 -20.34 -3.58 -16.75
N GLY A 121 -21.23 -4.58 -16.73
CA GLY A 121 -22.68 -4.36 -16.67
C GLY A 121 -23.10 -3.56 -15.42
N PHE A 122 -22.50 -3.86 -14.27
CA PHE A 122 -22.71 -3.09 -13.05
C PHE A 122 -22.20 -1.65 -13.19
N LEU A 123 -20.99 -1.44 -13.73
CA LEU A 123 -20.41 -0.11 -13.94
C LEU A 123 -21.23 0.75 -14.93
N VAL A 124 -21.86 0.14 -15.91
CA VAL A 124 -22.80 0.85 -16.81
C VAL A 124 -24.06 1.31 -16.06
N ALA A 125 -24.58 0.49 -15.15
CA ALA A 125 -25.75 0.84 -14.33
C ALA A 125 -25.40 1.86 -13.23
N HIS A 126 -24.14 1.85 -12.74
CA HIS A 126 -23.63 2.71 -11.65
C HIS A 126 -22.33 3.41 -12.08
N PRO A 127 -22.42 4.45 -12.95
CA PRO A 127 -21.25 5.10 -13.56
C PRO A 127 -20.40 5.89 -12.56
N ASP A 128 -20.90 6.14 -11.35
CA ASP A 128 -20.23 6.78 -10.24
C ASP A 128 -19.45 5.78 -9.34
N THR A 129 -19.33 4.50 -9.78
CA THR A 129 -18.58 3.48 -9.03
C THR A 129 -17.11 3.86 -8.94
N VAL A 130 -16.56 3.81 -7.73
CA VAL A 130 -15.15 4.14 -7.45
C VAL A 130 -14.35 2.96 -6.91
N LEU A 131 -15.02 1.98 -6.26
CA LEU A 131 -14.36 0.87 -5.58
C LEU A 131 -15.10 -0.45 -5.81
N VAL A 132 -14.37 -1.47 -6.22
CA VAL A 132 -14.83 -2.87 -6.27
C VAL A 132 -13.96 -3.70 -5.32
N LEU A 133 -14.59 -4.44 -4.42
CA LEU A 133 -13.91 -5.35 -3.49
C LEU A 133 -14.23 -6.79 -3.86
N VAL A 134 -13.26 -7.68 -3.82
CA VAL A 134 -13.41 -9.10 -4.14
C VAL A 134 -12.93 -9.95 -2.96
N ASP A 135 -13.83 -10.60 -2.24
CA ASP A 135 -13.54 -11.43 -1.07
C ASP A 135 -14.01 -12.88 -1.29
N THR A 136 -13.13 -13.80 -1.73
CA THR A 136 -11.69 -13.61 -1.91
C THR A 136 -11.26 -13.81 -3.36
N LEU A 137 -10.04 -13.42 -3.71
CA LEU A 137 -9.45 -13.68 -5.03
C LEU A 137 -9.56 -15.16 -5.42
N GLN A 138 -9.41 -16.09 -4.45
CA GLN A 138 -9.49 -17.53 -4.71
C GLN A 138 -10.85 -17.95 -5.26
N MET A 139 -11.94 -17.28 -4.88
CA MET A 139 -13.31 -17.61 -5.29
C MET A 139 -13.60 -17.22 -6.74
N VAL A 140 -12.91 -16.24 -7.29
CA VAL A 140 -13.10 -15.78 -8.68
C VAL A 140 -12.08 -16.37 -9.64
N ARG A 141 -11.09 -17.11 -9.15
CA ARG A 141 -10.08 -17.71 -10.03
C ARG A 141 -10.64 -18.93 -10.76
N PRO A 142 -10.36 -19.05 -12.07
CA PRO A 142 -10.68 -20.28 -12.79
C PRO A 142 -9.91 -21.48 -12.20
N VAL A 143 -10.44 -22.68 -12.40
CA VAL A 143 -9.79 -23.93 -11.97
C VAL A 143 -8.62 -24.21 -12.88
N HIS A 144 -7.43 -23.87 -12.45
CA HIS A 144 -6.17 -24.19 -13.13
C HIS A 144 -5.01 -24.25 -12.11
N ASP A 145 -3.86 -24.79 -12.52
CA ASP A 145 -2.67 -24.86 -11.67
C ASP A 145 -2.17 -23.46 -11.33
N ALA A 146 -1.75 -23.28 -10.07
CA ALA A 146 -1.12 -22.06 -9.59
C ALA A 146 0.29 -21.92 -10.18
N THR A 147 0.39 -21.34 -11.36
CA THR A 147 1.65 -21.01 -12.04
C THR A 147 1.81 -19.51 -12.15
N TYR A 148 3.05 -19.04 -12.28
CA TYR A 148 3.34 -17.61 -12.48
C TYR A 148 2.53 -17.03 -13.67
N ALA A 149 2.48 -17.75 -14.79
CA ALA A 149 1.78 -17.30 -16.00
C ALA A 149 0.27 -17.19 -15.79
N ASN A 150 -0.33 -18.14 -15.08
CA ASN A 150 -1.76 -18.13 -14.79
C ASN A 150 -2.12 -17.01 -13.78
N ASP A 151 -1.34 -16.88 -12.70
CA ASP A 151 -1.53 -15.82 -11.71
C ASP A 151 -1.44 -14.43 -12.37
N TYR A 152 -0.39 -14.23 -13.20
CA TYR A 152 -0.21 -12.95 -13.90
C TYR A 152 -1.33 -12.66 -14.90
N ARG A 153 -1.79 -13.67 -15.65
CA ARG A 153 -2.88 -13.53 -16.62
C ARG A 153 -4.19 -13.11 -15.93
N ASP A 154 -4.58 -13.82 -14.87
CA ASP A 154 -5.81 -13.55 -14.14
C ASP A 154 -5.82 -12.12 -13.58
N LEU A 155 -4.73 -11.71 -12.94
CA LEU A 155 -4.62 -10.35 -12.40
C LEU A 155 -4.53 -9.28 -13.50
N SER A 156 -3.90 -9.57 -14.64
CA SER A 156 -3.84 -8.64 -15.76
C SER A 156 -5.21 -8.35 -16.36
N VAL A 157 -6.15 -9.28 -16.26
CA VAL A 157 -7.56 -9.06 -16.69
C VAL A 157 -8.21 -8.03 -15.78
N LEU A 158 -8.13 -8.23 -14.46
CA LEU A 158 -8.69 -7.31 -13.46
C LEU A 158 -7.99 -5.94 -13.49
N LYS A 159 -6.67 -5.92 -13.70
CA LYS A 159 -5.92 -4.66 -13.86
C LYS A 159 -6.42 -3.85 -15.05
N ARG A 160 -6.60 -4.49 -16.23
CA ARG A 160 -7.15 -3.79 -17.41
C ARG A 160 -8.58 -3.27 -17.17
N LEU A 161 -9.40 -4.02 -16.42
CA LEU A 161 -10.75 -3.58 -16.06
C LEU A 161 -10.69 -2.32 -15.17
N ALA A 162 -9.84 -2.32 -14.13
CA ALA A 162 -9.65 -1.18 -13.26
C ALA A 162 -9.16 0.06 -14.04
N ASP A 163 -8.13 -0.11 -14.87
CA ASP A 163 -7.55 0.98 -15.67
C ASP A 163 -8.53 1.55 -16.70
N LYS A 164 -9.29 0.67 -17.38
CA LYS A 164 -10.28 1.07 -18.39
C LYS A 164 -11.37 1.96 -17.82
N HIS A 165 -11.82 1.67 -16.60
CA HIS A 165 -12.94 2.35 -15.96
C HIS A 165 -12.50 3.40 -14.92
N GLY A 166 -11.20 3.52 -14.63
CA GLY A 166 -10.67 4.49 -13.67
C GLY A 166 -11.16 4.24 -12.24
N ILE A 167 -11.31 2.97 -11.85
CA ILE A 167 -11.77 2.54 -10.53
C ILE A 167 -10.64 1.85 -9.76
N ALA A 168 -10.80 1.72 -8.44
CA ALA A 168 -9.98 0.83 -7.64
C ALA A 168 -10.64 -0.56 -7.53
N ILE A 169 -9.85 -1.63 -7.71
CA ILE A 169 -10.25 -3.00 -7.40
C ILE A 169 -9.36 -3.51 -6.27
N LEU A 170 -9.95 -3.87 -5.13
CA LEU A 170 -9.25 -4.40 -3.97
C LEU A 170 -9.53 -5.90 -3.81
N LEU A 171 -8.51 -6.72 -4.01
CA LEU A 171 -8.58 -8.17 -3.88
C LEU A 171 -8.22 -8.60 -2.45
N ILE A 172 -9.11 -9.32 -1.79
CA ILE A 172 -8.81 -9.94 -0.51
C ILE A 172 -8.13 -11.28 -0.74
N HIS A 173 -7.01 -11.52 -0.04
CA HIS A 173 -6.21 -12.72 -0.23
C HIS A 173 -5.61 -13.24 1.08
N HIS A 174 -4.97 -14.42 1.02
CA HIS A 174 -4.35 -15.06 2.17
C HIS A 174 -2.83 -14.87 2.20
N LEU A 175 -2.25 -14.84 3.41
CA LEU A 175 -0.82 -14.97 3.61
C LEU A 175 -0.44 -16.45 3.76
N ARG A 176 0.75 -16.82 3.29
CA ARG A 176 1.37 -18.12 3.59
C ARG A 176 1.70 -18.20 5.08
N LYS A 177 1.71 -19.41 5.63
CA LYS A 177 2.09 -19.65 7.03
C LYS A 177 3.59 -19.51 7.29
N GLU A 178 4.39 -19.58 6.25
CA GLU A 178 5.85 -19.46 6.32
C GLU A 178 6.25 -18.08 6.79
N THR A 179 7.32 -18.02 7.58
CA THR A 179 7.94 -16.75 7.98
C THR A 179 8.86 -16.28 6.85
N ALA A 180 8.79 -15.00 6.52
CA ALA A 180 9.71 -14.34 5.61
C ALA A 180 10.17 -13.03 6.25
N ASP A 181 11.39 -12.59 5.94
CA ASP A 181 11.95 -11.33 6.43
C ASP A 181 11.13 -10.12 5.96
N ASP A 182 10.56 -10.22 4.77
CA ASP A 182 9.62 -9.25 4.22
C ASP A 182 8.20 -9.83 4.23
N VAL A 183 7.28 -9.13 4.89
CA VAL A 183 5.89 -9.54 5.04
C VAL A 183 5.16 -9.69 3.69
N PHE A 184 5.53 -8.91 2.68
CA PHE A 184 4.92 -8.98 1.35
C PHE A 184 5.29 -10.26 0.61
N ASN A 185 6.44 -10.87 0.89
CA ASN A 185 6.83 -12.17 0.35
C ASN A 185 5.98 -13.33 0.87
N ARG A 186 5.15 -13.08 1.89
CA ARG A 186 4.20 -14.05 2.44
C ARG A 186 2.85 -14.06 1.70
N ILE A 187 2.61 -13.15 0.75
CA ILE A 187 1.38 -13.16 -0.05
C ILE A 187 1.31 -14.51 -0.78
N SER A 188 0.21 -15.25 -0.59
CA SER A 188 0.02 -16.59 -1.17
C SER A 188 0.02 -16.54 -2.71
N GLY A 189 0.51 -17.60 -3.34
CA GLY A 189 0.64 -17.67 -4.80
C GLY A 189 2.08 -17.44 -5.26
N THR A 190 2.26 -17.08 -6.51
CA THR A 190 3.58 -16.77 -7.07
C THR A 190 3.93 -15.30 -6.88
N THR A 191 5.19 -14.91 -7.11
CA THR A 191 5.62 -13.51 -7.13
C THR A 191 4.92 -12.68 -8.22
N ALA A 192 4.24 -13.34 -9.16
CA ALA A 192 3.37 -12.69 -10.15
C ALA A 192 2.26 -11.86 -9.49
N ILE A 193 1.72 -12.32 -8.36
CA ILE A 193 0.62 -11.62 -7.67
C ILE A 193 1.08 -10.23 -7.21
N SER A 194 2.18 -10.16 -6.46
CA SER A 194 2.72 -8.88 -6.00
C SER A 194 3.22 -7.98 -7.16
N GLY A 195 3.71 -8.58 -8.25
CA GLY A 195 4.20 -7.85 -9.42
C GLY A 195 3.09 -7.28 -10.33
N ALA A 196 1.90 -7.87 -10.32
CA ALA A 196 0.78 -7.48 -11.19
C ALA A 196 -0.11 -6.37 -10.58
N VAL A 197 -0.07 -6.17 -9.27
CA VAL A 197 -0.88 -5.16 -8.57
C VAL A 197 -0.16 -3.82 -8.47
N ASP A 198 -0.93 -2.73 -8.32
CA ASP A 198 -0.38 -1.39 -8.11
C ASP A 198 0.03 -1.16 -6.66
N SER A 199 -0.70 -1.75 -5.71
CA SER A 199 -0.36 -1.69 -4.29
C SER A 199 -0.66 -3.01 -3.58
N SER A 200 0.17 -3.32 -2.60
CA SER A 200 0.02 -4.47 -1.71
C SER A 200 -0.15 -4.01 -0.27
N PHE A 201 -1.14 -4.55 0.38
CA PHE A 201 -1.44 -4.36 1.80
C PHE A 201 -1.35 -5.68 2.52
N THR A 202 -0.70 -5.73 3.67
CA THR A 202 -0.64 -6.94 4.51
C THR A 202 -1.15 -6.63 5.90
N LEU A 203 -2.23 -7.30 6.31
CA LEU A 203 -2.81 -7.19 7.64
C LEU A 203 -2.32 -8.35 8.51
N VAL A 204 -1.50 -8.04 9.49
CA VAL A 204 -0.89 -9.03 10.41
C VAL A 204 -1.23 -8.66 11.85
N GLU A 205 -1.91 -9.57 12.55
CA GLU A 205 -2.24 -9.42 13.96
C GLU A 205 -1.00 -9.68 14.82
N ASP A 206 -0.75 -8.84 15.82
CA ASP A 206 0.41 -8.95 16.72
C ASP A 206 0.41 -10.29 17.45
N ARG A 207 -0.75 -10.67 17.97
CA ARG A 207 -1.03 -11.96 18.57
C ARG A 207 -2.47 -12.34 18.26
N ARG A 208 -2.69 -13.58 17.88
CA ARG A 208 -4.01 -14.09 17.50
C ARG A 208 -5.07 -13.75 18.55
N GLY A 209 -6.13 -13.05 18.12
CA GLY A 209 -7.24 -12.64 18.96
C GLY A 209 -6.93 -11.43 19.86
N SER A 210 -5.82 -10.71 19.62
CA SER A 210 -5.49 -9.51 20.38
C SER A 210 -6.33 -8.30 20.02
N GLY A 211 -6.93 -8.30 18.82
CA GLY A 211 -7.57 -7.12 18.26
C GLY A 211 -6.60 -6.02 17.85
N LYS A 212 -5.28 -6.28 17.90
CA LYS A 212 -4.23 -5.36 17.48
C LYS A 212 -3.52 -5.91 16.26
N ALA A 213 -3.38 -5.10 15.23
CA ALA A 213 -2.77 -5.51 13.98
C ALA A 213 -1.92 -4.40 13.37
N LYS A 214 -0.99 -4.81 12.52
CA LYS A 214 -0.21 -3.92 11.67
C LYS A 214 -0.69 -4.10 10.23
N LEU A 215 -1.01 -2.98 9.57
CA LEU A 215 -1.27 -2.91 8.14
C LEU A 215 -0.04 -2.30 7.48
N SER A 216 0.75 -3.13 6.79
CA SER A 216 1.89 -2.65 5.99
C SER A 216 1.43 -2.40 4.56
N CYS A 217 1.81 -1.27 4.00
CA CYS A 217 1.37 -0.79 2.70
C CYS A 217 2.58 -0.47 1.83
N ILE A 218 2.56 -0.90 0.55
CA ILE A 218 3.56 -0.55 -0.47
C ILE A 218 2.90 -0.52 -1.85
N GLY A 219 3.31 0.40 -2.72
CA GLY A 219 2.76 0.47 -4.07
C GLY A 219 3.53 1.38 -5.01
N ARG A 220 3.02 1.51 -6.25
CA ARG A 220 3.61 2.38 -7.28
C ARG A 220 3.35 3.85 -6.99
N ASP A 221 2.15 4.16 -6.47
CA ASP A 221 1.69 5.52 -6.18
C ASP A 221 1.68 5.84 -4.68
N ILE A 222 2.05 4.87 -3.84
CA ILE A 222 2.13 5.01 -2.39
C ILE A 222 3.50 4.57 -1.90
N GLU A 223 4.05 5.34 -0.97
CA GLU A 223 5.30 4.98 -0.28
C GLU A 223 5.06 3.87 0.74
N TYR A 224 6.15 3.18 1.12
CA TYR A 224 6.08 2.22 2.22
C TYR A 224 5.57 2.90 3.48
N ARG A 225 4.58 2.26 4.13
CA ARG A 225 3.87 2.78 5.29
C ARG A 225 3.40 1.64 6.17
N GLU A 226 3.48 1.82 7.47
CA GLU A 226 2.90 0.91 8.45
C GLU A 226 1.86 1.65 9.29
N LEU A 227 0.67 1.10 9.37
CA LEU A 227 -0.42 1.59 10.21
C LEU A 227 -0.62 0.59 11.35
N SER A 228 -0.58 1.06 12.60
CA SER A 228 -0.99 0.27 13.75
C SER A 228 -2.49 0.42 13.92
N LEU A 229 -3.19 -0.70 13.95
CA LEU A 229 -4.64 -0.76 14.01
C LEU A 229 -5.10 -1.49 15.27
N GLU A 230 -6.15 -0.99 15.90
CA GLU A 230 -6.88 -1.68 16.96
C GLU A 230 -8.34 -1.88 16.53
N ARG A 231 -8.85 -3.08 16.77
CA ARG A 231 -10.24 -3.41 16.45
C ARG A 231 -11.12 -3.08 17.64
N ASN A 232 -12.10 -2.19 17.43
CA ASN A 232 -13.04 -1.79 18.46
C ASN A 232 -14.15 -2.85 18.70
N VAL A 233 -15.09 -2.54 19.58
CA VAL A 233 -16.19 -3.44 19.95
C VAL A 233 -17.18 -3.70 18.81
N GLU A 234 -17.23 -2.79 17.82
CA GLU A 234 -18.06 -2.86 16.61
C GLU A 234 -17.33 -3.58 15.46
N ASN A 235 -16.21 -4.22 15.74
CA ASN A 235 -15.35 -4.90 14.76
C ASN A 235 -14.73 -3.99 13.69
N VAL A 236 -14.75 -2.66 13.88
CA VAL A 236 -14.09 -1.70 13.02
C VAL A 236 -12.62 -1.56 13.41
N TRP A 237 -11.75 -1.50 12.41
CA TRP A 237 -10.33 -1.24 12.60
C TRP A 237 -10.08 0.27 12.70
N GLU A 238 -9.65 0.73 13.85
CA GLU A 238 -9.25 2.10 14.13
C GLU A 238 -7.74 2.25 14.01
N MET A 239 -7.29 3.31 13.37
CA MET A 239 -5.87 3.61 13.27
C MET A 239 -5.41 4.32 14.53
N VAL A 240 -4.51 3.68 15.28
CA VAL A 240 -3.90 4.26 16.50
C VAL A 240 -2.57 4.93 16.23
N ALA A 241 -1.88 4.54 15.13
CA ALA A 241 -0.62 5.15 14.77
C ALA A 241 -0.27 4.94 13.28
N ASP A 242 0.51 5.86 12.74
CA ASP A 242 0.96 5.88 11.35
C ASP A 242 2.46 6.15 11.31
N SER A 243 3.24 5.28 10.67
CA SER A 243 4.68 5.41 10.54
C SER A 243 5.14 6.67 9.79
N ARG A 244 4.27 7.29 9.00
CA ARG A 244 4.58 8.58 8.33
C ARG A 244 4.57 9.76 9.28
N THR A 245 3.73 9.71 10.30
CA THR A 245 3.64 10.76 11.34
C THR A 245 4.43 10.41 12.59
N GLN A 246 4.73 9.13 12.78
CA GLN A 246 5.45 8.57 13.93
C GLN A 246 6.52 7.58 13.42
N PRO A 247 7.66 8.08 12.96
CA PRO A 247 8.73 7.26 12.36
C PRO A 247 9.28 6.17 13.29
N GLU A 248 9.11 6.31 14.60
CA GLU A 248 9.45 5.31 15.62
C GLU A 248 8.71 3.98 15.45
N LEU A 249 7.60 3.98 14.72
CA LEU A 249 6.81 2.78 14.42
C LEU A 249 7.31 2.02 13.18
N LEU A 250 8.17 2.62 12.38
CA LEU A 250 8.93 1.87 11.39
C LEU A 250 9.76 0.85 12.15
N GLY A 251 9.49 -0.42 12.01
CA GLY A 251 10.06 -1.51 12.80
C GLY A 251 11.60 -1.64 12.82
N ASP A 252 12.30 -0.58 12.49
CA ASP A 252 13.74 -0.45 12.53
C ASP A 252 14.19 0.35 13.75
N ARG A 253 14.76 -0.37 14.70
CA ARG A 253 15.33 0.18 15.93
C ARG A 253 16.33 1.31 15.68
N ILE A 254 17.09 1.25 14.58
CA ILE A 254 18.08 2.27 14.22
C ILE A 254 17.40 3.57 13.82
N THR A 255 16.37 3.50 13.00
CA THR A 255 15.58 4.67 12.57
C THR A 255 14.95 5.36 13.79
N TYR A 256 14.39 4.58 14.72
CA TYR A 256 13.87 5.09 15.98
C TYR A 256 14.97 5.81 16.80
N LEU A 257 16.13 5.19 17.00
CA LEU A 257 17.22 5.79 17.77
C LEU A 257 17.77 7.08 17.15
N VAL A 258 17.78 7.16 15.82
CA VAL A 258 18.15 8.40 15.09
C VAL A 258 17.10 9.48 15.30
N SER A 259 15.81 9.16 15.24
CA SER A 259 14.75 10.16 15.48
C SER A 259 14.79 10.66 16.93
N GLU A 260 15.05 9.79 17.90
CA GLU A 260 15.26 10.19 19.31
C GLU A 260 16.48 11.12 19.48
N LEU A 261 17.61 10.79 18.84
CA LEU A 261 18.80 11.65 18.86
C LEU A 261 18.52 13.04 18.28
N MET A 262 17.64 13.11 17.27
CA MET A 262 17.33 14.36 16.56
C MET A 262 16.13 15.12 17.14
N ARG A 263 15.40 14.57 18.11
CA ARG A 263 14.18 15.18 18.70
C ARG A 263 14.38 16.65 19.10
N ASP A 264 15.48 16.92 19.79
CA ASP A 264 15.81 18.26 20.30
C ASP A 264 16.91 18.97 19.50
N ARG A 265 17.17 18.52 18.26
CA ARG A 265 18.25 19.01 17.42
C ARG A 265 17.74 19.41 16.05
N THR A 266 18.18 20.56 15.55
CA THR A 266 17.87 21.00 14.20
C THR A 266 18.79 20.38 13.15
N LYS A 267 20.00 19.94 13.56
CA LYS A 267 20.97 19.27 12.66
C LYS A 267 21.93 18.37 13.43
N PHE A 268 22.44 17.39 12.72
CA PHE A 268 23.61 16.58 13.13
C PHE A 268 24.67 16.64 12.02
N ILE A 269 25.92 16.84 12.40
CA ILE A 269 27.07 16.79 11.50
C ILE A 269 28.09 15.85 12.11
N GLY A 270 28.44 14.80 11.41
CA GLY A 270 29.40 13.81 11.88
C GLY A 270 29.59 12.66 10.89
N THR A 271 30.52 11.77 11.20
CA THR A 271 30.72 10.56 10.45
C THR A 271 29.64 9.52 10.79
N PRO A 272 29.38 8.52 9.93
CA PRO A 272 28.52 7.40 10.28
C PRO A 272 28.95 6.66 11.54
N THR A 273 30.24 6.61 11.84
CA THR A 273 30.80 6.03 13.07
C THR A 273 30.38 6.85 14.28
N GLU A 274 30.60 8.16 14.27
CA GLU A 274 30.17 9.05 15.36
C GLU A 274 28.64 9.00 15.58
N LEU A 275 27.87 8.86 14.50
CA LEU A 275 26.42 8.70 14.60
C LEU A 275 26.05 7.36 15.26
N SER A 276 26.68 6.25 14.84
CA SER A 276 26.43 4.93 15.45
C SER A 276 26.80 4.89 16.94
N GLU A 277 27.89 5.53 17.32
CA GLU A 277 28.30 5.65 18.73
C GLU A 277 27.34 6.52 19.56
N LYS A 278 26.75 7.54 18.96
CA LYS A 278 25.78 8.41 19.65
C LYS A 278 24.41 7.77 19.85
N ILE A 279 23.96 6.93 18.91
CA ILE A 279 22.67 6.23 19.02
C ILE A 279 22.79 4.92 19.81
N ASP A 280 23.98 4.35 19.94
CA ASP A 280 24.26 3.13 20.71
C ASP A 280 25.56 3.26 21.51
N PRO A 281 25.60 4.17 22.51
CA PRO A 281 26.84 4.51 23.25
C PRO A 281 27.38 3.35 24.06
N VAL A 282 26.58 2.36 24.38
CA VAL A 282 26.98 1.18 25.15
C VAL A 282 27.27 -0.03 24.26
N GLY A 283 26.97 0.07 22.96
CA GLY A 283 27.17 -1.02 22.00
C GLY A 283 26.23 -2.20 22.19
N MET A 284 25.11 -2.02 22.88
CA MET A 284 24.12 -3.08 23.14
C MET A 284 23.44 -3.58 21.87
N GLU A 285 23.14 -2.67 20.96
CA GLU A 285 22.44 -2.97 19.69
C GLU A 285 23.41 -3.42 18.58
N ARG A 286 24.72 -3.34 18.81
CA ARG A 286 25.78 -3.67 17.83
C ARG A 286 25.55 -3.01 16.46
N ILE A 287 25.24 -1.73 16.47
CA ILE A 287 24.87 -0.96 15.28
C ILE A 287 26.11 -0.64 14.43
N SER A 288 26.19 -1.14 13.21
CA SER A 288 27.31 -0.82 12.33
C SER A 288 27.11 0.52 11.61
N PRO A 289 28.16 1.35 11.46
CA PRO A 289 28.10 2.64 10.76
C PRO A 289 27.53 2.53 9.33
N LYS A 290 27.85 1.43 8.62
CA LYS A 290 27.39 1.15 7.28
C LYS A 290 25.86 0.92 7.22
N LYS A 291 25.33 0.21 8.20
CA LYS A 291 23.89 -0.06 8.34
C LYS A 291 23.13 1.23 8.66
N VAL A 292 23.64 2.05 9.60
CA VAL A 292 23.07 3.36 9.95
C VAL A 292 22.94 4.25 8.72
N SER A 293 24.05 4.44 7.96
CA SER A 293 24.03 5.29 6.76
C SER A 293 23.01 4.82 5.74
N ARG A 294 22.94 3.51 5.47
CA ARG A 294 22.00 2.95 4.50
C ARG A 294 20.56 3.18 4.91
N LEU A 295 20.22 2.87 6.16
CA LEU A 295 18.86 2.96 6.66
C LEU A 295 18.37 4.41 6.74
N ILE A 296 19.22 5.35 7.15
CA ILE A 296 18.88 6.78 7.12
C ILE A 296 18.56 7.23 5.69
N LEU A 297 19.43 6.91 4.72
CA LEU A 297 19.22 7.30 3.33
C LEU A 297 17.96 6.69 2.71
N GLN A 298 17.57 5.49 3.15
CA GLN A 298 16.33 4.83 2.73
C GLN A 298 15.07 5.41 3.37
N ASN A 299 15.19 6.08 4.53
CA ASN A 299 14.07 6.56 5.34
C ASN A 299 14.09 8.08 5.57
N LEU A 300 14.79 8.86 4.74
CA LEU A 300 14.91 10.32 4.91
C LEU A 300 13.55 11.01 4.95
N ASP A 301 12.63 10.63 4.07
CA ASP A 301 11.29 11.23 4.01
C ASP A 301 10.46 10.88 5.26
N ALA A 302 10.52 9.63 5.70
CA ALA A 302 9.82 9.17 6.91
C ALA A 302 10.38 9.83 8.19
N LEU A 303 11.69 10.12 8.20
CA LEU A 303 12.35 10.84 9.30
C LEU A 303 12.17 12.36 9.23
N CYS A 304 11.54 12.90 8.17
CA CYS A 304 11.47 14.34 7.89
C CYS A 304 12.84 15.02 7.89
N PHE A 305 13.87 14.31 7.42
CA PHE A 305 15.24 14.82 7.31
C PHE A 305 15.66 14.94 5.85
N TYR A 306 16.63 15.78 5.58
CA TYR A 306 17.43 15.70 4.37
C TYR A 306 18.90 15.49 4.74
N ALA A 307 19.63 14.79 3.89
CA ALA A 307 21.05 14.52 4.12
C ALA A 307 21.90 15.20 3.05
N GLU A 308 22.94 15.89 3.47
CA GLU A 308 23.99 16.44 2.60
C GLU A 308 25.28 15.66 2.79
N ARG A 309 25.93 15.24 1.70
CA ARG A 309 27.23 14.56 1.73
C ARG A 309 28.31 15.50 1.24
N GLN A 310 29.26 15.87 2.09
CA GLN A 310 30.43 16.62 1.66
C GLN A 310 31.51 15.70 1.09
N GLN A 311 31.97 15.99 -0.13
CA GLN A 311 32.90 15.16 -0.93
C GLN A 311 34.30 14.93 -0.32
N LYS A 312 34.73 15.70 0.66
CA LYS A 312 36.11 15.62 1.19
C LYS A 312 36.29 14.88 2.54
N ARG A 313 35.22 14.61 3.25
CA ARG A 313 35.23 13.77 4.46
C ARG A 313 33.94 12.99 4.43
N GLN A 314 33.97 11.70 4.59
CA GLN A 314 32.77 10.83 4.66
C GLN A 314 31.80 11.26 5.80
N THR A 315 31.37 12.50 5.75
CA THR A 315 30.57 13.15 6.80
C THR A 315 29.13 13.18 6.36
N VAL A 316 28.22 12.75 7.20
CA VAL A 316 26.78 12.84 6.99
C VAL A 316 26.28 14.07 7.74
N GLN A 317 25.54 14.93 7.06
CA GLN A 317 24.80 16.03 7.69
C GLN A 317 23.32 15.69 7.62
N LEU A 318 22.66 15.62 8.74
CA LEU A 318 21.22 15.45 8.86
C LEU A 318 20.61 16.76 9.32
N HIS A 319 19.60 17.24 8.64
CA HIS A 319 18.86 18.44 8.96
C HIS A 319 17.37 18.13 9.11
N CYS A 320 16.74 18.64 10.15
CA CYS A 320 15.28 18.58 10.28
C CYS A 320 14.62 19.50 9.26
N LEU A 321 13.60 19.03 8.58
CA LEU A 321 12.76 19.86 7.71
C LEU A 321 11.91 20.80 8.58
N PRO A 322 11.89 22.11 8.29
CA PRO A 322 11.21 23.10 9.14
C PRO A 322 9.69 22.99 9.13
N ASN A 323 9.09 22.23 8.21
CA ASN A 323 7.64 21.95 8.18
C ASN A 323 7.32 20.82 7.18
N PRO A 324 6.58 19.78 7.55
CA PRO A 324 6.19 18.70 6.62
C PRO A 324 5.27 19.16 5.48
N ARG A 325 4.74 20.40 5.52
CA ARG A 325 3.88 20.98 4.47
C ARG A 325 4.62 21.82 3.43
N THR A 326 5.89 22.11 3.60
CA THR A 326 6.71 22.84 2.63
C THR A 326 7.66 21.88 1.92
N ARG A 327 7.16 21.19 0.90
CA ARG A 327 7.99 20.47 -0.06
C ARG A 327 8.78 21.51 -0.89
N PHE A 328 9.96 21.89 -0.44
CA PHE A 328 10.95 22.45 -1.33
C PHE A 328 11.54 21.34 -2.18
N LYS A 329 11.40 21.46 -3.51
CA LYS A 329 12.09 20.63 -4.48
C LYS A 329 13.59 20.77 -4.26
N VAL A 330 14.22 19.81 -3.62
CA VAL A 330 15.68 19.67 -3.66
C VAL A 330 16.03 19.18 -5.06
N PRO A 331 16.97 19.81 -5.79
CA PRO A 331 17.36 19.34 -7.11
C PRO A 331 17.87 17.89 -7.04
N LEU A 332 17.36 17.03 -7.89
CA LEU A 332 17.73 15.60 -8.03
C LEU A 332 19.23 15.35 -8.33
N SER A 333 20.01 16.40 -8.61
CA SER A 333 21.44 16.31 -8.90
C SER A 333 22.34 15.95 -7.70
N CYS A 334 21.80 15.94 -6.46
CA CYS A 334 22.57 15.58 -5.25
C CYS A 334 22.42 14.12 -4.81
N LEU A 335 21.57 13.33 -5.46
CA LEU A 335 21.21 11.98 -4.97
C LEU A 335 21.91 10.81 -5.66
N LEU A 336 22.75 11.03 -6.66
CA LEU A 336 23.37 9.95 -7.40
C LEU A 336 24.90 10.13 -7.46
N TYR A 337 25.63 9.47 -6.56
CA TYR A 337 26.92 8.81 -6.85
C TYR A 337 27.32 7.91 -5.69
N THR A 338 26.93 6.65 -5.77
CA THR A 338 27.68 5.55 -5.15
C THR A 338 28.61 5.02 -6.21
N SER A 339 29.86 5.42 -6.23
CA SER A 339 30.87 4.65 -6.96
C SER A 339 31.41 3.60 -5.99
N ASP A 340 31.12 2.34 -6.30
CA ASP A 340 31.98 1.23 -5.91
C ASP A 340 33.38 1.52 -6.45
N ALA A 341 34.32 1.66 -5.55
CA ALA A 341 35.72 1.44 -5.84
C ALA A 341 36.18 0.41 -4.83
N ALA A 342 36.15 -0.84 -5.31
CA ALA A 342 37.09 -1.84 -4.85
C ALA A 342 38.49 -1.42 -5.28
N ASP A 343 39.48 -1.94 -4.57
CA ASP A 343 40.91 -2.05 -4.83
C ASP A 343 41.78 -1.03 -4.06
N ASP A 344 42.40 -1.50 -3.13
CA ASP A 344 43.70 -2.04 -2.64
C ASP A 344 43.77 -2.05 -1.12
#